data_0d10ea567ff7d8167492202c3c2d14f8
#
_entry.id   0d10ea567ff7d8167492202c3c2d14f8
#
_cell.length_a   1.000
_cell.length_b   1.000
_cell.length_c   1.000
_cell.angle_alpha   90.00
_cell.angle_beta   90.00
_cell.angle_gamma   90.00
#
_symmetry.space_group_name_H-M   'P 1'
#
loop_
_entity.id
_entity.type
_entity.pdbx_description
1 polymer ?
#
loop_
_entity_poly.entity_id
_entity_poly.type
_entity_poly.pdbx_seq_one_letter_code
_entity_poly.pdbx_strand_id
1 'polypeptide(L)'
;MVAADAMTRIGERRAAVKVLLGGIRVAPKSLVLWTGLANALAAHDGDQVSPPTLFAFQQAMRIAPRHPAPPFFLGLAYVRSGNFAAGRPYWARALALTPKSVSYHDEIAVRLALLDQVMAAQDAAPAS
;
A
#
# COMPACT_ATOMS: atom_id res chain seq x y z
N MET A 1 0.33 -0.63 -29.62
CA MET A 1 0.60 -2.06 -29.48
C MET A 1 0.79 -2.43 -28.02
N VAL A 2 0.14 -3.50 -27.57
CA VAL A 2 0.12 -3.90 -26.16
C VAL A 2 1.53 -4.19 -25.60
N ALA A 3 2.38 -4.86 -26.39
CA ALA A 3 3.75 -5.20 -25.97
C ALA A 3 4.63 -3.95 -25.75
N ALA A 4 4.54 -2.96 -26.65
CA ALA A 4 5.31 -1.72 -26.53
C ALA A 4 4.85 -0.91 -25.32
N ASP A 5 3.54 -0.84 -25.06
CA ASP A 5 3.00 -0.14 -23.90
C ASP A 5 3.42 -0.82 -22.60
N ALA A 6 3.44 -2.15 -22.56
CA ALA A 6 3.90 -2.90 -21.38
C ALA A 6 5.37 -2.63 -21.08
N MET A 7 6.22 -2.61 -22.10
CA MET A 7 7.65 -2.30 -21.95
C MET A 7 7.88 -0.87 -21.51
N THR A 8 7.12 0.08 -22.01
CA THR A 8 7.18 1.47 -21.60
C THR A 8 6.82 1.62 -20.12
N ARG A 9 5.75 0.97 -19.67
CA ARG A 9 5.34 1.00 -18.26
C ARG A 9 6.38 0.39 -17.33
N ILE A 10 7.03 -0.70 -17.73
CA ILE A 10 8.13 -1.30 -16.95
C ILE A 10 9.29 -0.32 -16.83
N GLY A 11 9.66 0.35 -17.91
CA GLY A 11 10.72 1.36 -17.90
C GLY A 11 10.37 2.54 -16.99
N GLU A 12 9.12 3.01 -17.03
CA GLU A 12 8.64 4.10 -16.18
C GLU A 12 8.67 3.71 -14.69
N ARG A 13 8.28 2.49 -14.35
CA ARG A 13 8.32 2.00 -12.97
C ARG A 13 9.74 1.90 -12.44
N ARG A 14 10.67 1.42 -13.24
CA ARG A 14 12.10 1.37 -12.87
C ARG A 14 12.68 2.76 -12.68
N ALA A 15 12.33 3.69 -13.56
CA ALA A 15 12.75 5.08 -13.45
C ALA A 15 12.22 5.73 -12.19
N ALA A 16 10.96 5.49 -11.85
CA ALA A 16 10.34 6.00 -10.62
C ALA A 16 11.08 5.51 -9.37
N VAL A 17 11.41 4.23 -9.31
CA VAL A 17 12.17 3.66 -8.18
C VAL A 17 13.54 4.34 -8.06
N LYS A 18 14.26 4.52 -9.16
CA LYS A 18 15.58 5.16 -9.16
C LYS A 18 15.52 6.60 -8.68
N VAL A 19 14.53 7.38 -9.14
CA VAL A 19 14.32 8.77 -8.72
C VAL A 19 14.04 8.84 -7.22
N LEU A 20 13.17 7.99 -6.73
CA LEU A 20 12.80 7.96 -5.31
C LEU A 20 14.00 7.55 -4.42
N LEU A 21 14.78 6.56 -4.85
CA LEU A 21 16.00 6.18 -4.14
C LEU A 21 17.00 7.32 -4.10
N GLY A 22 17.16 8.05 -5.20
CA GLY A 22 18.02 9.25 -5.24
C GLY A 22 17.54 10.33 -4.29
N GLY A 23 16.23 10.57 -4.24
CA GLY A 23 15.63 11.52 -3.30
C GLY A 23 15.84 11.12 -1.84
N ILE A 24 15.72 9.84 -1.53
CA ILE A 24 15.92 9.32 -0.17
C ILE A 24 17.36 9.48 0.29
N ARG A 25 18.34 9.35 -0.60
CA ARG A 25 19.74 9.62 -0.25
C ARG A 25 19.94 11.04 0.24
N VAL A 26 19.22 12.00 -0.33
CA VAL A 26 19.27 13.41 0.05
C VAL A 26 18.41 13.70 1.28
N ALA A 27 17.22 13.08 1.36
CA ALA A 27 16.25 13.29 2.42
C ALA A 27 15.81 11.95 3.02
N PRO A 28 16.65 11.29 3.84
CA PRO A 28 16.38 9.92 4.32
C PRO A 28 15.23 9.82 5.32
N LYS A 29 14.72 10.93 5.83
CA LYS A 29 13.58 10.97 6.76
C LYS A 29 12.31 11.52 6.12
N SER A 30 12.24 11.56 4.79
CA SER A 30 11.05 12.04 4.08
C SER A 30 9.98 10.95 4.04
N LEU A 31 8.85 11.20 4.70
CA LEU A 31 7.68 10.32 4.65
C LEU A 31 7.19 10.15 3.22
N VAL A 32 7.10 11.24 2.47
CA VAL A 32 6.60 11.24 1.09
C VAL A 32 7.46 10.34 0.20
N LEU A 33 8.78 10.44 0.33
CA LEU A 33 9.70 9.65 -0.49
C LEU A 33 9.67 8.17 -0.14
N TRP A 34 9.63 7.82 1.14
CA TRP A 34 9.53 6.42 1.55
C TRP A 34 8.19 5.79 1.16
N THR A 35 7.09 6.51 1.34
CA THR A 35 5.75 6.04 0.93
C THR A 35 5.69 5.91 -0.60
N GLY A 36 6.23 6.88 -1.31
CA GLY A 36 6.32 6.83 -2.78
C GLY A 36 7.15 5.65 -3.26
N LEU A 37 8.31 5.40 -2.64
CA LEU A 37 9.15 4.24 -2.97
C LEU A 37 8.39 2.93 -2.72
N ALA A 38 7.72 2.81 -1.59
CA ALA A 38 6.94 1.61 -1.26
C ALA A 38 5.86 1.33 -2.31
N ASN A 39 5.11 2.37 -2.71
CA ASN A 39 4.09 2.25 -3.74
C ASN A 39 4.69 1.89 -5.11
N ALA A 40 5.81 2.49 -5.47
CA ALA A 40 6.49 2.19 -6.73
C ALA A 40 7.02 0.76 -6.77
N LEU A 41 7.57 0.27 -5.65
CA LEU A 41 8.04 -1.12 -5.55
C LEU A 41 6.88 -2.10 -5.63
N ALA A 42 5.77 -1.83 -4.97
CA ALA A 42 4.57 -2.67 -5.06
C ALA A 42 4.07 -2.76 -6.51
N ALA A 43 3.99 -1.65 -7.21
CA ALA A 43 3.58 -1.61 -8.61
C ALA A 43 4.58 -2.36 -9.52
N HIS A 44 5.88 -2.22 -9.25
CA HIS A 44 6.93 -2.92 -9.99
C HIS A 44 6.82 -4.44 -9.82
N ASP A 45 6.44 -4.90 -8.64
CA ASP A 45 6.34 -6.33 -8.29
C ASP A 45 4.96 -6.92 -8.60
N GLY A 46 4.15 -6.27 -9.43
CA GLY A 46 2.82 -6.73 -9.82
C GLY A 46 1.82 -6.70 -8.66
N ASP A 47 1.86 -5.65 -7.86
CA ASP A 47 1.04 -5.46 -6.66
C ASP A 47 1.28 -6.50 -5.55
N GLN A 48 2.44 -7.16 -5.58
CA GLN A 48 2.85 -8.04 -4.49
C GLN A 48 3.59 -7.25 -3.40
N VAL A 49 3.44 -7.70 -2.16
CA VAL A 49 4.21 -7.11 -1.05
C VAL A 49 5.48 -7.93 -0.88
N SER A 50 6.50 -7.57 -1.65
CA SER A 50 7.84 -8.17 -1.55
C SER A 50 8.57 -7.64 -0.30
N PRO A 51 9.68 -8.31 0.12
CA PRO A 51 10.47 -7.80 1.24
C PRO A 51 10.94 -6.34 1.07
N PRO A 52 11.42 -5.89 -0.10
CA PRO A 52 11.75 -4.46 -0.27
C PRO A 52 10.55 -3.53 -0.12
N THR A 53 9.39 -3.91 -0.63
CA THR A 53 8.15 -3.14 -0.49
C THR A 53 7.78 -2.99 0.98
N LEU A 54 7.77 -4.10 1.71
CA LEU A 54 7.45 -4.09 3.14
C LEU A 54 8.45 -3.24 3.93
N PHE A 55 9.73 -3.35 3.64
CA PHE A 55 10.77 -2.54 4.27
C PHE A 55 10.49 -1.04 4.09
N ALA A 56 10.17 -0.62 2.86
CA ALA A 56 9.90 0.79 2.58
C ALA A 56 8.67 1.30 3.34
N PHE A 57 7.60 0.53 3.41
CA PHE A 57 6.43 0.89 4.22
C PHE A 57 6.76 0.94 5.71
N GLN A 58 7.56 0.01 6.22
CA GLN A 58 7.98 0.01 7.61
C GLN A 58 8.82 1.25 7.95
N GLN A 59 9.69 1.67 7.05
CA GLN A 59 10.46 2.91 7.23
C GLN A 59 9.53 4.13 7.30
N ALA A 60 8.55 4.20 6.40
CA ALA A 60 7.57 5.28 6.43
C ALA A 60 6.79 5.29 7.76
N MET A 61 6.39 4.13 8.26
CA MET A 61 5.68 4.03 9.54
C MET A 61 6.56 4.40 10.74
N ARG A 62 7.86 4.14 10.67
CA ARG A 62 8.81 4.59 11.72
C ARG A 62 8.99 6.10 11.72
N ILE A 63 9.04 6.70 10.53
CA ILE A 63 9.20 8.16 10.40
C ILE A 63 7.98 8.89 10.94
N ALA A 64 6.78 8.38 10.64
CA ALA A 64 5.52 9.00 11.04
C ALA A 64 4.55 7.95 11.59
N PRO A 65 4.75 7.48 12.85
CA PRO A 65 3.96 6.38 13.40
C PRO A 65 2.47 6.67 13.53
N ARG A 66 2.08 7.94 13.58
CA ARG A 66 0.68 8.36 13.71
C ARG A 66 0.04 8.80 12.40
N HIS A 67 0.78 8.76 11.30
CA HIS A 67 0.24 9.14 10.01
C HIS A 67 -0.53 7.96 9.40
N PRO A 68 -1.76 8.17 8.92
CA PRO A 68 -2.58 7.07 8.40
C PRO A 68 -2.15 6.57 7.01
N ALA A 69 -1.42 7.36 6.23
CA ALA A 69 -1.11 7.01 4.85
C ALA A 69 -0.25 5.75 4.70
N PRO A 70 0.87 5.57 5.40
CA PRO A 70 1.66 4.35 5.25
C PRO A 70 0.88 3.06 5.53
N PRO A 71 0.17 2.92 6.67
CA PRO A 71 -0.63 1.71 6.88
C PRO A 71 -1.77 1.56 5.88
N PHE A 72 -2.39 2.66 5.44
CA PHE A 72 -3.43 2.58 4.43
C PHE A 72 -2.89 1.99 3.12
N PHE A 73 -1.77 2.48 2.62
CA PHE A 73 -1.18 2.01 1.37
C PHE A 73 -0.62 0.59 1.48
N LEU A 74 -0.04 0.24 2.62
CA LEU A 74 0.40 -1.15 2.84
C LEU A 74 -0.79 -2.11 2.84
N GLY A 75 -1.86 -1.75 3.53
CA GLY A 75 -3.11 -2.52 3.49
C GLY A 75 -3.65 -2.66 2.07
N LEU A 76 -3.63 -1.57 1.30
CA LEU A 76 -4.06 -1.57 -0.10
C LEU A 76 -3.23 -2.52 -0.95
N ALA A 77 -1.91 -2.54 -0.78
CA ALA A 77 -1.02 -3.44 -1.50
C ALA A 77 -1.35 -4.91 -1.19
N TYR A 78 -1.56 -5.24 0.09
CA TYR A 78 -1.98 -6.60 0.47
C TYR A 78 -3.33 -6.97 -0.13
N VAL A 79 -4.31 -6.07 -0.07
CA VAL A 79 -5.65 -6.33 -0.62
C VAL A 79 -5.59 -6.55 -2.13
N ARG A 80 -4.80 -5.75 -2.85
CA ARG A 80 -4.60 -5.91 -4.30
C ARG A 80 -3.93 -7.23 -4.65
N SER A 81 -3.05 -7.73 -3.79
CA SER A 81 -2.41 -9.03 -3.99
C SER A 81 -3.30 -10.21 -3.59
N GLY A 82 -4.51 -9.96 -3.10
CA GLY A 82 -5.43 -10.99 -2.64
C GLY A 82 -5.19 -11.45 -1.21
N ASN A 83 -4.24 -10.86 -0.50
CA ASN A 83 -3.94 -11.23 0.88
C ASN A 83 -4.74 -10.35 1.85
N PHE A 84 -6.03 -10.59 1.92
CA PHE A 84 -6.96 -9.78 2.69
C PHE A 84 -6.68 -9.82 4.19
N ALA A 85 -6.37 -10.99 4.71
CA ALA A 85 -6.07 -11.17 6.14
C ALA A 85 -4.86 -10.34 6.58
N ALA A 86 -3.82 -10.25 5.73
CA ALA A 86 -2.65 -9.44 6.02
C ALA A 86 -2.94 -7.93 5.91
N GLY A 87 -3.80 -7.54 4.99
CA GLY A 87 -4.11 -6.12 4.75
C GLY A 87 -5.04 -5.52 5.78
N ARG A 88 -5.96 -6.31 6.33
CA ARG A 88 -6.99 -5.82 7.24
C ARG A 88 -6.44 -5.05 8.46
N PRO A 89 -5.45 -5.57 9.22
CA PRO A 89 -4.92 -4.85 10.39
C PRO A 89 -4.37 -3.48 10.05
N TYR A 90 -3.77 -3.32 8.87
CA TYR A 90 -3.22 -2.04 8.43
C TYR A 90 -4.31 -1.03 8.11
N TRP A 91 -5.40 -1.46 7.48
CA TRP A 91 -6.56 -0.58 7.25
C TRP A 91 -7.26 -0.21 8.55
N ALA A 92 -7.40 -1.15 9.49
CA ALA A 92 -7.94 -0.87 10.81
C ALA A 92 -7.09 0.17 11.56
N ARG A 93 -5.76 0.05 11.47
CA ARG A 93 -4.83 1.03 12.03
C ARG A 93 -4.96 2.39 11.35
N ALA A 94 -5.04 2.41 10.01
CA ALA A 94 -5.22 3.65 9.27
C ALA A 94 -6.51 4.37 9.68
N LEU A 95 -7.60 3.62 9.84
CA LEU A 95 -8.86 4.17 10.30
C LEU A 95 -8.74 4.77 11.71
N ALA A 96 -8.11 4.06 12.62
CA ALA A 96 -7.91 4.52 14.00
C ALA A 96 -7.06 5.80 14.07
N LEU A 97 -6.11 5.96 13.14
CA LEU A 97 -5.23 7.13 13.08
C LEU A 97 -5.86 8.32 12.35
N THR A 98 -6.98 8.12 11.66
CA THR A 98 -7.62 9.18 10.86
C THR A 98 -8.69 9.87 11.70
N PRO A 99 -8.63 11.21 11.84
CA PRO A 99 -9.67 11.95 12.57
C PRO A 99 -11.05 11.80 11.92
N LYS A 100 -12.08 11.64 12.74
CA LYS A 100 -13.47 11.49 12.27
C LYS A 100 -13.99 12.70 11.50
N SER A 101 -13.39 13.87 11.73
CA SER A 101 -13.75 15.13 11.04
C SER A 101 -13.25 15.20 9.61
N VAL A 102 -12.37 14.31 9.20
CA VAL A 102 -11.79 14.29 7.85
C VAL A 102 -12.61 13.37 6.97
N SER A 103 -12.94 13.81 5.74
CA SER A 103 -13.82 13.08 4.83
C SER A 103 -13.33 11.66 4.51
N TYR A 104 -12.03 11.47 4.33
CA TYR A 104 -11.51 10.14 4.01
C TYR A 104 -11.54 9.16 5.19
N HIS A 105 -11.88 9.59 6.42
CA HIS A 105 -12.19 8.66 7.51
C HIS A 105 -13.32 7.71 7.11
N ASP A 106 -14.41 8.26 6.59
CA ASP A 106 -15.55 7.47 6.17
C ASP A 106 -15.22 6.58 4.97
N GLU A 107 -14.38 7.05 4.06
CA GLU A 107 -13.92 6.24 2.93
C GLU A 107 -13.14 5.01 3.41
N ILE A 108 -12.24 5.18 4.37
CA ILE A 108 -11.49 4.06 4.94
C ILE A 108 -12.43 3.11 5.67
N ALA A 109 -13.38 3.64 6.45
CA ALA A 109 -14.36 2.84 7.16
C ALA A 109 -15.20 1.98 6.20
N VAL A 110 -15.64 2.54 5.09
CA VAL A 110 -16.40 1.80 4.05
C VAL A 110 -15.54 0.70 3.44
N ARG A 111 -14.29 1.00 3.09
CA ARG A 111 -13.36 0.01 2.53
C ARG A 111 -13.13 -1.15 3.50
N LEU A 112 -12.94 -0.85 4.78
CA LEU A 112 -12.74 -1.87 5.81
C LEU A 112 -13.99 -2.74 5.98
N ALA A 113 -15.18 -2.13 5.98
CA ALA A 113 -16.45 -2.87 6.08
C ALA A 113 -16.64 -3.79 4.87
N LEU A 114 -16.34 -3.31 3.66
CA LEU A 114 -16.41 -4.13 2.44
C LEU A 114 -15.41 -5.28 2.49
N LEU A 115 -14.20 -5.04 2.96
CA LEU A 115 -13.19 -6.09 3.13
C LEU A 115 -13.68 -7.16 4.10
N ASP A 116 -14.27 -6.76 5.23
CA ASP A 116 -14.83 -7.70 6.20
C ASP A 116 -15.95 -8.55 5.59
N GLN A 117 -16.79 -7.96 4.74
CA GLN A 117 -17.84 -8.69 4.03
C GLN A 117 -17.25 -9.72 3.05
N VAL A 118 -16.22 -9.33 2.29
CA VAL A 118 -15.57 -10.25 1.36
C VAL A 118 -14.90 -11.40 2.11
N MET A 119 -14.20 -11.12 3.20
CA MET A 119 -13.56 -12.15 4.03
C MET A 119 -14.60 -13.10 4.63
N ALA A 120 -15.70 -12.57 5.13
CA ALA A 120 -16.79 -13.39 5.68
C ALA A 120 -17.41 -14.29 4.60
N ALA A 121 -17.59 -13.79 3.39
CA ALA A 121 -18.10 -14.57 2.26
C ALA A 121 -17.15 -15.68 1.86
N GLN A 122 -15.83 -15.44 1.89
CA GLN A 122 -14.82 -16.46 1.61
C GLN A 122 -14.84 -17.57 2.68
N ASP A 123 -14.95 -17.20 3.95
CA ASP A 123 -14.98 -18.15 5.07
C ASP A 123 -16.26 -18.99 5.06
N ALA A 124 -17.38 -18.42 4.58
CA ALA A 124 -18.66 -19.10 4.48
C ALA A 124 -18.79 -19.93 3.19
N ALA A 125 -17.88 -19.77 2.22
CA ALA A 125 -17.96 -20.52 0.97
C ALA A 125 -17.77 -22.01 1.23
N PRO A 126 -18.60 -22.87 0.61
CA PRO A 126 -18.44 -24.32 0.79
C PRO A 126 -17.10 -24.76 0.22
N ALA A 127 -16.45 -25.69 0.94
CA ALA A 127 -15.24 -26.34 0.47
C ALA A 127 -15.59 -27.15 -0.80
N SER A 128 -14.90 -26.88 -1.89
CA SER A 128 -15.11 -27.59 -3.16
C SER A 128 -14.14 -28.74 -3.31
#